data_07a2a525656e1e52e421193f5bd6a64f
#
_entry.id   07a2a525656e1e52e421193f5bd6a64f
#
_cell.length_a   1.000
_cell.length_b   1.000
_cell.length_c   1.000
_cell.angle_alpha   90.00
_cell.angle_beta   90.00
_cell.angle_gamma   90.00
#
_symmetry.space_group_name_H-M   'P 1'
#
loop_
_entity.id
_entity.type
_entity.pdbx_description
1 polymer ?
#
loop_
_entity_poly.entity_id
_entity_poly.type
_entity_poly.pdbx_seq_one_letter_code
_entity_poly.pdbx_strand_id
1 'polypeptide(L)'
;MSRSAQIDVSEIEPGIFDVVVDEFVSARSFRVTLKDSDYSRLAKGRSKAVFIQDAFRFLLTREPKENILGSFDIMDISTYFQEFEKEI
;
A
#
# COMPACT_ATOMS: atom_id res chain seq x y z
N MET A 1 -9.88 -3.82 -22.33
CA MET A 1 -10.24 -3.35 -20.98
C MET A 1 -9.18 -3.82 -19.99
N SER A 2 -8.52 -2.92 -19.31
CA SER A 2 -7.51 -3.30 -18.34
C SER A 2 -8.18 -3.75 -17.04
N ARG A 3 -7.60 -4.76 -16.40
CA ARG A 3 -8.06 -5.20 -15.08
C ARG A 3 -7.26 -4.49 -14.01
N SER A 4 -7.96 -4.05 -12.98
CA SER A 4 -7.30 -3.55 -11.78
C SER A 4 -6.80 -4.73 -10.96
N ALA A 5 -5.64 -4.58 -10.34
CA ALA A 5 -5.16 -5.58 -9.39
C ALA A 5 -6.13 -5.67 -8.21
N GLN A 6 -6.31 -6.87 -7.68
CA GLN A 6 -7.01 -7.06 -6.43
C GLN A 6 -6.00 -6.93 -5.31
N ILE A 7 -6.29 -6.09 -4.32
CA ILE A 7 -5.37 -5.81 -3.22
C ILE A 7 -6.04 -6.21 -1.93
N ASP A 8 -5.55 -7.28 -1.31
CA ASP A 8 -6.08 -7.81 -0.06
C ASP A 8 -5.15 -7.40 1.08
N VAL A 9 -5.71 -6.82 2.13
CA VAL A 9 -4.97 -6.29 3.27
C VAL A 9 -5.44 -6.99 4.54
N SER A 10 -4.48 -7.51 5.32
CA SER A 10 -4.77 -8.17 6.60
C SER A 10 -3.81 -7.65 7.66
N GLU A 11 -4.34 -7.14 8.76
CA GLU A 11 -3.52 -6.74 9.90
C GLU A 11 -3.11 -7.99 10.68
N ILE A 12 -1.81 -8.25 10.76
CA ILE A 12 -1.28 -9.45 11.44
C ILE A 12 -0.78 -9.15 12.85
N GLU A 13 -0.37 -7.93 13.10
CA GLU A 13 0.00 -7.40 14.41
C GLU A 13 -0.34 -5.92 14.42
N PRO A 14 -0.46 -5.26 15.59
CA PRO A 14 -0.75 -3.82 15.59
C PRO A 14 0.24 -3.05 14.73
N GLY A 15 -0.28 -2.40 13.70
CA GLY A 15 0.53 -1.59 12.78
C GLY A 15 1.28 -2.36 11.72
N ILE A 16 1.16 -3.69 11.65
CA ILE A 16 1.85 -4.52 10.65
C ILE A 16 0.82 -5.27 9.82
N PHE A 17 0.92 -5.16 8.51
CA PHE A 17 -0.08 -5.69 7.59
C PHE A 17 0.56 -6.57 6.52
N ASP A 18 -0.09 -7.67 6.19
CA ASP A 18 0.21 -8.42 4.99
C ASP A 18 -0.68 -7.90 3.87
N VAL A 19 -0.08 -7.66 2.72
CA VAL A 19 -0.78 -7.16 1.54
C VAL A 19 -0.50 -8.10 0.39
N VAL A 20 -1.56 -8.58 -0.26
CA VAL A 20 -1.42 -9.41 -1.46
C VAL A 20 -1.92 -8.60 -2.65
N VAL A 21 -1.04 -8.41 -3.62
CA VAL A 21 -1.39 -7.78 -4.89
C VAL A 21 -1.57 -8.89 -5.91
N ASP A 22 -2.82 -9.15 -6.29
CA ASP A 22 -3.19 -10.20 -7.22
C ASP A 22 -3.55 -9.57 -8.55
N GLU A 23 -2.75 -9.86 -9.57
CA GLU A 23 -2.97 -9.36 -10.93
C GLU A 23 -3.50 -10.44 -11.86
N PHE A 24 -4.03 -11.53 -11.30
CA PHE A 24 -4.66 -12.64 -12.02
C PHE A 24 -3.67 -13.57 -12.73
N VAL A 25 -2.65 -13.02 -13.37
CA VAL A 25 -1.57 -13.79 -13.98
C VAL A 25 -0.56 -14.21 -12.91
N SER A 26 -0.31 -13.31 -11.97
CA SER A 26 0.62 -13.57 -10.87
C SER A 26 0.21 -12.72 -9.68
N ALA A 27 0.62 -13.15 -8.48
CA ALA A 27 0.36 -12.43 -7.25
C ALA A 27 1.66 -12.27 -6.48
N ARG A 28 1.74 -11.23 -5.66
CA ARG A 28 2.89 -11.00 -4.79
C ARG A 28 2.42 -10.51 -3.44
N SER A 29 3.07 -11.00 -2.38
CA SER A 29 2.77 -10.60 -1.01
C SER A 29 3.81 -9.61 -0.51
N PHE A 30 3.35 -8.69 0.33
CA PHE A 30 4.18 -7.65 0.93
C PHE A 30 3.88 -7.58 2.41
N ARG A 31 4.85 -7.11 3.18
CA ARG A 31 4.63 -6.80 4.59
C ARG A 31 4.91 -5.31 4.79
N VAL A 32 3.91 -4.58 5.29
CA VAL A 32 4.05 -3.14 5.44
C VAL A 32 3.71 -2.71 6.85
N THR A 33 4.39 -1.67 7.30
CA THR A 33 4.14 -1.03 8.60
C THR A 33 3.37 0.26 8.37
N LEU A 34 2.35 0.48 9.18
CA LEU A 34 1.61 1.74 9.20
C LEU A 34 1.53 2.21 10.65
N LYS A 35 2.28 3.24 10.99
CA LYS A 35 2.26 3.81 12.33
C LYS A 35 0.97 4.57 12.56
N ASP A 36 0.47 4.54 13.79
CA ASP A 36 -0.78 5.22 14.14
C ASP A 36 -0.72 6.72 13.84
N SER A 37 0.42 7.36 14.09
CA SER A 37 0.58 8.79 13.81
C SER A 37 0.47 9.10 12.33
N ASP A 38 1.02 8.24 11.47
CA ASP A 38 0.94 8.43 10.03
C ASP A 38 -0.48 8.17 9.53
N TYR A 39 -1.11 7.14 10.06
CA TYR A 39 -2.50 6.84 9.74
C TYR A 39 -3.41 8.00 10.12
N SER A 40 -3.28 8.51 11.35
CA SER A 40 -4.11 9.62 11.82
C SER A 40 -3.95 10.87 10.95
N ARG A 41 -2.74 11.11 10.46
CA ARG A 41 -2.43 12.29 9.66
C ARG A 41 -2.94 12.19 8.23
N LEU A 42 -2.95 10.99 7.65
CA LEU A 42 -3.16 10.81 6.22
C LEU A 42 -4.45 10.09 5.82
N ALA A 43 -5.13 9.46 6.78
CA ALA A 43 -6.24 8.55 6.47
C ALA A 43 -7.47 9.22 5.87
N LYS A 44 -7.76 10.46 6.25
CA LYS A 44 -8.92 11.21 5.76
C LYS A 44 -10.22 10.43 5.93
N GLY A 45 -10.38 9.78 7.09
CA GLY A 45 -11.58 9.02 7.42
C GLY A 45 -11.63 7.59 6.89
N ARG A 46 -10.62 7.15 6.13
CA ARG A 46 -10.58 5.78 5.62
C ARG A 46 -10.14 4.81 6.71
N SER A 47 -10.58 3.55 6.62
CA SER A 47 -10.03 2.49 7.46
C SER A 47 -8.57 2.24 7.09
N LYS A 48 -7.84 1.57 7.98
CA LYS A 48 -6.44 1.22 7.70
C LYS A 48 -6.32 0.37 6.44
N ALA A 49 -7.21 -0.61 6.28
CA ALA A 49 -7.19 -1.48 5.10
C ALA A 49 -7.40 -0.69 3.81
N VAL A 50 -8.39 0.20 3.79
CA VAL A 50 -8.69 1.02 2.60
C VAL A 50 -7.53 1.98 2.33
N PHE A 51 -6.97 2.58 3.37
CA PHE A 51 -5.82 3.48 3.21
C PHE A 51 -4.63 2.74 2.57
N ILE A 52 -4.33 1.53 3.05
CA ILE A 52 -3.22 0.73 2.51
C ILE A 52 -3.51 0.29 1.07
N GLN A 53 -4.77 -0.09 0.78
CA GLN A 53 -5.17 -0.40 -0.60
C GLN A 53 -4.91 0.78 -1.52
N ASP A 54 -5.30 1.98 -1.10
CA ASP A 54 -5.10 3.19 -1.90
C ASP A 54 -3.62 3.50 -2.08
N ALA A 55 -2.80 3.27 -1.05
CA ALA A 55 -1.35 3.44 -1.14
C ALA A 55 -0.76 2.49 -2.19
N PHE A 56 -1.20 1.24 -2.23
CA PHE A 56 -0.73 0.30 -3.23
C PHE A 56 -1.23 0.63 -4.63
N ARG A 57 -2.46 1.15 -4.77
CA ARG A 57 -2.93 1.63 -6.08
C ARG A 57 -2.07 2.78 -6.58
N PHE A 58 -1.69 3.69 -5.69
CA PHE A 58 -0.77 4.77 -6.03
C PHE A 58 0.57 4.18 -6.54
N LEU A 59 1.15 3.22 -5.81
CA LEU A 59 2.40 2.58 -6.22
C LEU A 59 2.28 1.91 -7.57
N LEU A 60 1.22 1.16 -7.79
CA LEU A 60 1.05 0.37 -9.01
C LEU A 60 0.84 1.22 -10.26
N THR A 61 0.48 2.49 -10.11
CA THR A 61 0.44 3.42 -11.26
C THR A 61 1.85 3.87 -11.66
N ARG A 62 2.84 3.65 -10.81
CA ARG A 62 4.21 4.15 -11.01
C ARG A 62 5.24 3.04 -11.17
N GLU A 63 5.01 1.87 -10.55
CA GLU A 63 5.95 0.77 -10.56
C GLU A 63 5.20 -0.55 -10.68
N PRO A 64 5.73 -1.52 -11.43
CA PRO A 64 5.16 -2.86 -11.40
C PRO A 64 5.39 -3.49 -10.02
N LYS A 65 4.53 -4.43 -9.64
CA LYS A 65 4.62 -5.05 -8.30
C LYS A 65 5.97 -5.73 -8.06
N GLU A 66 6.65 -6.16 -9.11
CA GLU A 66 7.95 -6.80 -9.02
C GLU A 66 9.05 -5.85 -8.55
N ASN A 67 8.86 -4.54 -8.75
CA ASN A 67 9.84 -3.54 -8.36
C ASN A 67 9.57 -2.94 -6.98
N ILE A 68 8.44 -3.28 -6.35
CA ILE A 68 8.11 -2.79 -5.02
C ILE A 68 8.83 -3.65 -3.98
N LEU A 69 9.43 -3.03 -2.97
CA LEU A 69 10.08 -3.78 -1.88
C LEU A 69 9.07 -4.70 -1.21
N GLY A 70 9.53 -5.90 -0.82
CA GLY A 70 8.67 -6.88 -0.18
C GLY A 70 8.27 -6.51 1.24
N SER A 71 9.01 -5.62 1.89
CA SER A 71 8.72 -5.17 3.25
C SER A 71 9.16 -3.72 3.39
N PHE A 72 8.27 -2.84 3.86
CA PHE A 72 8.58 -1.42 4.00
C PHE A 72 7.55 -0.74 4.91
N ASP A 73 7.90 0.46 5.37
CA ASP A 73 6.96 1.35 6.05
C ASP A 73 6.21 2.15 4.97
N ILE A 74 4.91 2.36 5.15
CA ILE A 74 4.11 3.11 4.18
C ILE A 74 4.73 4.47 3.88
N MET A 75 5.34 5.11 4.87
CA MET A 75 5.97 6.43 4.66
C MET A 75 7.23 6.37 3.80
N ASP A 76 7.81 5.19 3.60
CA ASP A 76 8.92 5.05 2.66
C ASP A 76 8.49 5.40 1.23
N ILE A 77 7.20 5.31 0.93
CA ILE A 77 6.68 5.70 -0.38
C ILE A 77 6.98 7.19 -0.66
N SER A 78 6.86 8.03 0.37
CA SER A 78 7.15 9.47 0.23
C SER A 78 8.61 9.75 -0.11
N THR A 79 9.51 8.85 0.29
CA THR A 79 10.95 8.99 -0.02
C THR A 79 11.21 8.82 -1.50
N TYR A 80 10.48 7.91 -2.16
CA TYR A 80 10.65 7.65 -3.58
C TYR A 80 9.73 8.52 -4.44
N PHE A 81 8.54 8.85 -3.93
CA PHE A 81 7.53 9.62 -4.65
C PHE A 81 7.05 10.74 -3.74
N GLN A 82 7.65 11.91 -3.88
CA GLN A 82 7.39 13.07 -3.01
C GLN A 82 5.92 13.49 -3.02
N GLU A 83 5.21 13.23 -4.10
CA GLU A 83 3.80 13.59 -4.23
C GLU A 83 2.86 12.66 -3.47
N PHE A 84 3.36 11.58 -2.87
CA PHE A 84 2.51 10.59 -2.21
C PHE A 84 1.58 11.20 -1.15
N GLU A 85 2.13 11.97 -0.22
CA GLU A 85 1.32 12.56 0.85
C GLU A 85 0.28 13.54 0.33
N LYS A 86 0.56 14.15 -0.79
CA LYS A 86 -0.35 15.12 -1.40
C LYS A 86 -1.49 14.42 -2.14
N GLU A 87 -1.20 13.28 -2.77
CA GLU A 87 -2.17 12.57 -3.60
C GLU A 87 -2.95 11.52 -2.84
N ILE A 88 -2.38 10.97 -1.77
CA ILE A 88 -3.05 9.93 -1.02
C ILE A 88 -4.28 10.48 -0.29
#